data_016db6f0fda2cad443bc4e70979731dd
#
_entry.id   016db6f0fda2cad443bc4e70979731dd
#
_cell.length_a   1.000
_cell.length_b   1.000
_cell.length_c   1.000
_cell.angle_alpha   90.00
_cell.angle_beta   90.00
_cell.angle_gamma   90.00
#
_symmetry.space_group_name_H-M   'P 1'
#
loop_
_entity.id
_entity.type
_entity.pdbx_description
1 polymer ?
#
loop_
_entity_poly.entity_id
_entity_poly.type
_entity_poly.pdbx_seq_one_letter_code
_entity_poly.pdbx_strand_id
1 'polypeptide(L)'
;MINYTSKTKELIDDLKAICTSNGLGNDGNEFKIITQVFLYKYLNDKFIHEIKEADTTLANATNIDKELEKYSDDDYEMLLMSLHPSAARLKREHFITFLANNANEDDFHKRFDDTLLDIGRFNEAIFSIKTDSGAKVVLFDELSQFITDPSKRDGFCRAVIDKLTNFSFEHVFDAGYDFFAIIFEYLIKDYNKDGGGKYAEYYTPHAVARIMSAILVEGNPTNVKVYDPSAGSGTLLMSIAHAIGDNKCTIYSQDISQKSSGMLRLNLVLNNLVSSIPNVIQGNTILAPRHFDRNGDLLKFDYIVSNPPFKLDFSDFRTDLDKPGNNERFFAGIPAIPNKDKDKMAIYLLFIQHIMFSLADNGKAAIVVPTGFITAQSGIEKKIRQRLIERKWLKGVVSMPSNIFANTGTNVSVLFLDKSNNENVILVDASKLGEKVKEGKNQKTVLSQDEEQQIIDAFRNKEAIDDFSVVVSYDEIAEKNYSFSAGQYFDIKIEYIDITAEEFKAKMDGFKANLNEYFKQSKELEDEINKQLELLKYE
;
A
#
# COMPACT_ATOMS: atom_id res chain seq x y z
N MET A 1 -21.16 -5.53 -13.49
CA MET A 1 -20.05 -4.92 -12.73
C MET A 1 -20.00 -3.39 -12.82
N ILE A 2 -19.93 -2.77 -14.00
CA ILE A 2 -19.81 -1.30 -14.16
C ILE A 2 -20.88 -0.52 -13.37
N ASN A 3 -22.14 -0.98 -13.35
CA ASN A 3 -23.24 -0.31 -12.64
C ASN A 3 -23.05 -0.33 -11.11
N TYR A 4 -22.56 -1.42 -10.53
CA TYR A 4 -22.37 -1.53 -9.08
C TYR A 4 -21.19 -0.70 -8.58
N THR A 5 -20.09 -0.65 -9.33
CA THR A 5 -18.95 0.22 -9.03
C THR A 5 -19.39 1.69 -8.98
N SER A 6 -20.20 2.13 -9.94
CA SER A 6 -20.74 3.49 -9.95
C SER A 6 -21.62 3.78 -8.74
N LYS A 7 -22.56 2.88 -8.42
CA LYS A 7 -23.45 3.02 -7.25
C LYS A 7 -22.71 3.03 -5.92
N THR A 8 -21.65 2.21 -5.79
CA THR A 8 -20.85 2.19 -4.57
C THR A 8 -20.03 3.48 -4.41
N LYS A 9 -19.52 4.04 -5.51
CA LYS A 9 -18.88 5.36 -5.50
C LYS A 9 -19.88 6.47 -5.14
N GLU A 10 -21.11 6.40 -5.64
CA GLU A 10 -22.17 7.34 -5.30
C GLU A 10 -22.51 7.30 -3.80
N LEU A 11 -22.59 6.10 -3.18
CA LEU A 11 -22.75 5.99 -1.73
C LEU A 11 -21.61 6.70 -0.99
N ILE A 12 -20.36 6.50 -1.40
CA ILE A 12 -19.19 7.16 -0.77
C ILE A 12 -19.31 8.69 -0.91
N ASP A 13 -19.69 9.19 -2.08
CA ASP A 13 -19.86 10.61 -2.33
C ASP A 13 -21.03 11.22 -1.53
N ASP A 14 -22.12 10.49 -1.37
CA ASP A 14 -23.24 10.86 -0.52
C ASP A 14 -22.82 10.97 0.96
N LEU A 15 -22.05 10.00 1.46
CA LEU A 15 -21.50 10.06 2.82
C LEU A 15 -20.56 11.25 3.02
N LYS A 16 -19.72 11.56 2.02
CA LYS A 16 -18.87 12.76 2.02
C LYS A 16 -19.71 14.04 2.07
N ALA A 17 -20.78 14.10 1.28
CA ALA A 17 -21.68 15.26 1.29
C ALA A 17 -22.36 15.46 2.66
N ILE A 18 -22.75 14.39 3.34
CA ILE A 18 -23.29 14.45 4.72
C ILE A 18 -22.21 14.98 5.68
N CYS A 19 -20.98 14.47 5.62
CA CYS A 19 -19.88 14.97 6.45
C CYS A 19 -19.61 16.46 6.20
N THR A 20 -19.52 16.86 4.93
CA THR A 20 -19.28 18.26 4.53
C THR A 20 -20.38 19.20 5.03
N SER A 21 -21.66 18.81 4.92
CA SER A 21 -22.80 19.61 5.40
C SER A 21 -22.83 19.78 6.93
N ASN A 22 -22.11 18.91 7.65
CA ASN A 22 -21.95 18.98 9.10
C ASN A 22 -20.59 19.56 9.55
N GLY A 23 -19.83 20.17 8.63
CA GLY A 23 -18.59 20.88 8.95
C GLY A 23 -17.34 20.00 8.99
N LEU A 24 -17.40 18.76 8.50
CA LEU A 24 -16.28 17.81 8.46
C LEU A 24 -15.60 17.69 7.08
N GLY A 25 -15.94 18.54 6.12
CA GLY A 25 -15.36 18.47 4.77
C GLY A 25 -13.83 18.60 4.80
N ASN A 26 -13.14 17.61 4.23
CA ASN A 26 -11.67 17.50 4.21
C ASN A 26 -11.01 17.41 5.61
N ASP A 27 -11.74 17.05 6.65
CA ASP A 27 -11.21 16.82 7.99
C ASP A 27 -10.70 15.36 8.12
N GLY A 28 -9.68 15.13 8.95
CA GLY A 28 -9.19 13.77 9.24
C GLY A 28 -10.25 12.83 9.82
N ASN A 29 -11.27 13.37 10.50
CA ASN A 29 -12.39 12.63 11.05
C ASN A 29 -13.42 12.23 9.99
N GLU A 30 -13.56 13.00 8.90
CA GLU A 30 -14.41 12.62 7.75
C GLU A 30 -14.05 11.23 7.24
N PHE A 31 -12.76 11.01 7.00
CA PHE A 31 -12.26 9.70 6.56
C PHE A 31 -12.60 8.59 7.55
N LYS A 32 -12.42 8.84 8.85
CA LYS A 32 -12.69 7.88 9.91
C LYS A 32 -14.18 7.50 9.94
N ILE A 33 -15.06 8.47 9.81
CA ILE A 33 -16.50 8.26 9.76
C ILE A 33 -16.87 7.43 8.52
N ILE A 34 -16.45 7.88 7.35
CA ILE A 34 -16.85 7.22 6.09
C ILE A 34 -16.38 5.78 6.04
N THR A 35 -15.13 5.50 6.45
CA THR A 35 -14.59 4.14 6.45
C THR A 35 -15.33 3.23 7.43
N GLN A 36 -15.70 3.71 8.60
CA GLN A 36 -16.42 2.90 9.60
C GLN A 36 -17.90 2.71 9.23
N VAL A 37 -18.57 3.74 8.73
CA VAL A 37 -19.95 3.64 8.22
C VAL A 37 -20.04 2.68 7.03
N PHE A 38 -19.07 2.78 6.09
CA PHE A 38 -18.98 1.86 4.96
C PHE A 38 -18.73 0.42 5.43
N LEU A 39 -17.85 0.22 6.39
CA LEU A 39 -17.60 -1.09 6.99
C LEU A 39 -18.83 -1.64 7.70
N TYR A 40 -19.55 -0.83 8.46
CA TYR A 40 -20.79 -1.24 9.10
C TYR A 40 -21.83 -1.72 8.07
N LYS A 41 -22.01 -0.96 6.98
CA LYS A 41 -22.91 -1.37 5.88
C LYS A 41 -22.45 -2.69 5.25
N TYR A 42 -21.17 -2.83 4.97
CA TYR A 42 -20.63 -4.06 4.40
C TYR A 42 -20.85 -5.26 5.31
N LEU A 43 -20.55 -5.13 6.61
CA LEU A 43 -20.73 -6.22 7.58
C LEU A 43 -22.20 -6.59 7.75
N ASN A 44 -23.12 -5.60 7.78
CA ASN A 44 -24.56 -5.85 7.83
C ASN A 44 -25.03 -6.67 6.64
N ASP A 45 -24.69 -6.28 5.44
CA ASP A 45 -25.15 -6.95 4.22
C ASP A 45 -24.45 -8.31 4.04
N LYS A 46 -23.17 -8.43 4.39
CA LYS A 46 -22.44 -9.70 4.36
C LYS A 46 -23.03 -10.70 5.35
N PHE A 47 -23.35 -10.26 6.56
CA PHE A 47 -24.01 -11.10 7.55
C PHE A 47 -25.37 -11.60 7.04
N ILE A 48 -26.20 -10.73 6.45
CA ILE A 48 -27.48 -11.11 5.85
C ILE A 48 -27.28 -12.15 4.75
N HIS A 49 -26.28 -11.99 3.90
CA HIS A 49 -25.94 -12.95 2.86
C HIS A 49 -25.55 -14.32 3.47
N GLU A 50 -24.67 -14.33 4.45
CA GLU A 50 -24.17 -15.55 5.09
C GLU A 50 -25.26 -16.33 5.87
N ILE A 51 -26.18 -15.64 6.55
CA ILE A 51 -27.31 -16.34 7.21
C ILE A 51 -28.31 -16.91 6.20
N LYS A 52 -28.50 -16.26 5.04
CA LYS A 52 -29.33 -16.81 3.95
C LYS A 52 -28.71 -18.06 3.31
N GLU A 53 -27.38 -18.14 3.28
CA GLU A 53 -26.67 -19.35 2.83
C GLU A 53 -26.73 -20.47 3.88
N ALA A 54 -26.64 -20.12 5.17
CA ALA A 54 -26.61 -21.08 6.27
C ALA A 54 -27.99 -21.69 6.56
N ASP A 55 -29.06 -20.92 6.34
CA ASP A 55 -30.44 -21.36 6.62
C ASP A 55 -31.34 -21.21 5.38
N THR A 56 -31.78 -22.35 4.85
CA THR A 56 -32.62 -22.43 3.66
C THR A 56 -33.97 -21.75 3.83
N THR A 57 -34.46 -21.59 5.06
CA THR A 57 -35.74 -20.89 5.33
C THR A 57 -35.61 -19.38 5.11
N LEU A 58 -34.41 -18.85 5.27
CA LEU A 58 -34.07 -17.45 5.05
C LEU A 58 -33.65 -17.15 3.59
N ALA A 59 -33.33 -18.17 2.80
CA ALA A 59 -32.74 -18.02 1.45
C ALA A 59 -33.56 -17.12 0.52
N ASN A 60 -34.92 -17.21 0.60
CA ASN A 60 -35.83 -16.42 -0.22
C ASN A 60 -36.53 -15.28 0.54
N ALA A 61 -36.05 -14.95 1.73
CA ALA A 61 -36.63 -13.90 2.55
C ALA A 61 -36.45 -12.51 1.89
N THR A 62 -37.53 -11.84 1.60
CA THR A 62 -37.56 -10.46 1.09
C THR A 62 -37.39 -9.43 2.21
N ASN A 63 -37.81 -9.80 3.43
CA ASN A 63 -37.61 -8.99 4.63
C ASN A 63 -37.01 -9.88 5.73
N ILE A 64 -35.73 -9.81 5.86
CA ILE A 64 -34.97 -10.65 6.78
C ILE A 64 -35.33 -10.40 8.26
N ASP A 65 -35.63 -9.15 8.62
CA ASP A 65 -35.97 -8.79 10.01
C ASP A 65 -37.23 -9.51 10.46
N LYS A 66 -38.28 -9.48 9.62
CA LYS A 66 -39.57 -10.16 9.91
C LYS A 66 -39.41 -11.68 10.02
N GLU A 67 -38.53 -12.26 9.24
CA GLU A 67 -38.25 -13.69 9.34
C GLU A 67 -37.51 -14.03 10.63
N LEU A 68 -36.50 -13.22 10.99
CA LEU A 68 -35.72 -13.39 12.22
C LEU A 68 -36.51 -13.10 13.50
N GLU A 69 -37.60 -12.30 13.45
CA GLU A 69 -38.52 -12.12 14.56
C GLU A 69 -39.24 -13.43 14.97
N LYS A 70 -39.34 -14.40 14.05
CA LYS A 70 -39.95 -15.71 14.32
C LYS A 70 -39.03 -16.68 15.05
N TYR A 71 -37.72 -16.39 15.09
CA TYR A 71 -36.69 -17.21 15.77
C TYR A 71 -36.77 -16.93 17.27
N SER A 72 -36.73 -17.98 18.07
CA SER A 72 -36.43 -17.84 19.51
C SER A 72 -35.00 -17.35 19.69
N ASP A 73 -34.61 -16.94 20.88
CA ASP A 73 -33.23 -16.54 21.16
C ASP A 73 -32.28 -17.73 20.99
N ASP A 74 -32.70 -18.94 21.39
CA ASP A 74 -31.90 -20.17 21.24
C ASP A 74 -31.72 -20.51 19.73
N ASP A 75 -32.75 -20.37 18.90
CA ASP A 75 -32.65 -20.61 17.46
C ASP A 75 -31.74 -19.59 16.80
N TYR A 76 -31.79 -18.33 17.24
CA TYR A 76 -30.89 -17.29 16.73
C TYR A 76 -29.43 -17.54 17.13
N GLU A 77 -29.16 -17.98 18.37
CA GLU A 77 -27.83 -18.37 18.79
C GLU A 77 -27.32 -19.59 17.99
N MET A 78 -28.16 -20.59 17.73
CA MET A 78 -27.78 -21.72 16.87
C MET A 78 -27.46 -21.27 15.44
N LEU A 79 -28.22 -20.32 14.87
CA LEU A 79 -27.91 -19.72 13.58
C LEU A 79 -26.54 -19.05 13.60
N LEU A 80 -26.24 -18.23 14.61
CA LEU A 80 -24.91 -17.59 14.77
C LEU A 80 -23.77 -18.60 14.89
N MET A 81 -24.00 -19.74 15.56
CA MET A 81 -23.01 -20.81 15.70
C MET A 81 -22.77 -21.58 14.41
N SER A 82 -23.75 -21.63 13.50
CA SER A 82 -23.62 -22.31 12.21
C SER A 82 -22.75 -21.55 11.20
N LEU A 83 -22.53 -20.24 11.43
CA LEU A 83 -21.72 -19.41 10.55
C LEU A 83 -20.23 -19.75 10.63
N HIS A 84 -19.51 -19.45 9.54
CA HIS A 84 -18.07 -19.60 9.52
C HIS A 84 -17.41 -18.85 10.71
N PRO A 85 -16.33 -19.39 11.34
CA PRO A 85 -15.70 -18.74 12.50
C PRO A 85 -15.19 -17.32 12.26
N SER A 86 -14.90 -16.95 11.02
CA SER A 86 -14.49 -15.59 10.64
C SER A 86 -15.64 -14.68 10.20
N ALA A 87 -16.88 -15.20 10.16
CA ALA A 87 -18.05 -14.39 9.83
C ALA A 87 -18.36 -13.38 10.93
N ALA A 88 -18.78 -12.18 10.53
CA ALA A 88 -19.32 -11.21 11.49
C ALA A 88 -20.56 -11.80 12.16
N ARG A 89 -20.76 -11.47 13.42
CA ARG A 89 -21.97 -11.81 14.17
C ARG A 89 -22.70 -10.54 14.55
N LEU A 90 -23.96 -10.44 14.18
CA LEU A 90 -24.82 -9.33 14.53
C LEU A 90 -25.97 -9.80 15.41
N LYS A 91 -26.38 -8.98 16.37
CA LYS A 91 -27.64 -9.12 17.07
C LYS A 91 -28.77 -8.50 16.24
N ARG A 92 -30.04 -8.78 16.55
CA ARG A 92 -31.19 -8.22 15.81
C ARG A 92 -31.21 -6.68 15.86
N GLU A 93 -30.85 -6.09 17.02
CA GLU A 93 -30.75 -4.64 17.20
C GLU A 93 -29.59 -3.98 16.47
N HIS A 94 -28.66 -4.76 15.92
CA HIS A 94 -27.53 -4.27 15.14
C HIS A 94 -27.84 -4.00 13.66
N PHE A 95 -29.00 -4.45 13.17
CA PHE A 95 -29.35 -4.24 11.77
C PHE A 95 -29.59 -2.78 11.44
N ILE A 96 -29.17 -2.37 10.25
CA ILE A 96 -29.42 -1.02 9.72
C ILE A 96 -30.91 -0.72 9.64
N THR A 97 -31.72 -1.71 9.26
CA THR A 97 -33.19 -1.63 9.23
C THR A 97 -33.79 -1.40 10.62
N PHE A 98 -33.23 -2.03 11.66
CA PHE A 98 -33.65 -1.77 13.04
C PHE A 98 -33.38 -0.32 13.44
N LEU A 99 -32.19 0.20 13.16
CA LEU A 99 -31.86 1.60 13.42
C LEU A 99 -32.76 2.56 12.62
N ALA A 100 -33.04 2.25 11.36
CA ALA A 100 -33.93 3.07 10.52
C ALA A 100 -35.34 3.15 11.08
N ASN A 101 -35.90 2.02 11.57
CA ASN A 101 -37.23 1.96 12.18
C ASN A 101 -37.29 2.78 13.49
N ASN A 102 -36.19 2.93 14.20
CA ASN A 102 -36.11 3.67 15.45
C ASN A 102 -35.45 5.07 15.29
N ALA A 103 -35.27 5.56 14.06
CA ALA A 103 -34.58 6.81 13.77
C ALA A 103 -35.28 8.07 14.34
N ASN A 104 -36.56 8.01 14.66
CA ASN A 104 -37.33 9.12 15.21
C ASN A 104 -37.22 9.26 16.75
N GLU A 105 -36.53 8.34 17.42
CA GLU A 105 -36.32 8.43 18.88
C GLU A 105 -35.43 9.64 19.24
N ASP A 106 -35.66 10.17 20.44
CA ASP A 106 -34.78 11.19 21.02
C ASP A 106 -33.40 10.57 21.33
N ASP A 107 -32.35 11.38 21.24
CA ASP A 107 -30.98 10.91 21.43
C ASP A 107 -30.56 9.75 20.48
N PHE A 108 -31.08 9.73 19.27
CA PHE A 108 -30.79 8.67 18.27
C PHE A 108 -29.30 8.48 18.03
N HIS A 109 -28.51 9.55 18.11
CA HIS A 109 -27.05 9.47 17.98
C HIS A 109 -26.39 8.54 19.02
N LYS A 110 -26.93 8.49 20.25
CA LYS A 110 -26.41 7.56 21.27
C LYS A 110 -26.69 6.11 20.89
N ARG A 111 -27.93 5.82 20.45
CA ARG A 111 -28.28 4.48 19.95
C ARG A 111 -27.38 4.06 18.79
N PHE A 112 -27.11 4.96 17.85
CA PHE A 112 -26.23 4.72 16.71
C PHE A 112 -24.80 4.37 17.16
N ASP A 113 -24.22 5.19 18.05
CA ASP A 113 -22.88 4.96 18.57
C ASP A 113 -22.80 3.68 19.43
N ASP A 114 -23.77 3.45 20.32
CA ASP A 114 -23.84 2.24 21.13
C ASP A 114 -23.95 0.97 20.26
N THR A 115 -24.72 1.02 19.19
CA THR A 115 -24.81 -0.08 18.21
C THR A 115 -23.45 -0.40 17.59
N LEU A 116 -22.71 0.60 17.13
CA LEU A 116 -21.38 0.39 16.55
C LEU A 116 -20.41 -0.19 17.58
N LEU A 117 -20.39 0.37 18.79
CA LEU A 117 -19.53 -0.13 19.87
C LEU A 117 -19.88 -1.56 20.27
N ASP A 118 -21.17 -1.91 20.33
CA ASP A 118 -21.61 -3.26 20.69
C ASP A 118 -21.26 -4.27 19.59
N ILE A 119 -21.43 -3.94 18.32
CA ILE A 119 -20.92 -4.75 17.18
C ILE A 119 -19.42 -5.00 17.35
N GLY A 120 -18.65 -3.95 17.65
CA GLY A 120 -17.20 -4.05 17.85
C GLY A 120 -16.83 -4.99 19.00
N ARG A 121 -17.52 -4.91 20.14
CA ARG A 121 -17.32 -5.78 21.32
C ARG A 121 -17.75 -7.21 21.06
N PHE A 122 -18.91 -7.38 20.44
CA PHE A 122 -19.47 -8.71 20.11
C PHE A 122 -18.57 -9.50 19.17
N ASN A 123 -17.85 -8.81 18.31
CA ASN A 123 -16.93 -9.38 17.33
C ASN A 123 -15.43 -9.15 17.68
N GLU A 124 -15.10 -8.80 18.92
CA GLU A 124 -13.73 -8.45 19.31
C GLU A 124 -12.72 -9.55 18.98
N ALA A 125 -13.09 -10.80 19.18
CA ALA A 125 -12.22 -11.95 18.88
C ALA A 125 -11.86 -12.08 17.39
N ILE A 126 -12.71 -11.55 16.51
CA ILE A 126 -12.59 -11.69 15.05
C ILE A 126 -11.89 -10.46 14.46
N PHE A 127 -12.30 -9.24 14.87
CA PHE A 127 -11.91 -8.00 14.19
C PHE A 127 -10.96 -7.10 14.97
N SER A 128 -10.58 -7.42 16.22
CA SER A 128 -9.62 -6.57 16.92
C SER A 128 -8.21 -6.76 16.40
N ILE A 129 -7.49 -5.66 16.21
CA ILE A 129 -6.04 -5.65 15.96
C ILE A 129 -5.30 -5.39 17.27
N LYS A 130 -3.98 -5.62 17.28
CA LYS A 130 -3.16 -5.42 18.48
C LYS A 130 -2.20 -4.26 18.28
N THR A 131 -1.94 -3.52 19.36
CA THR A 131 -0.80 -2.60 19.44
C THR A 131 0.48 -3.38 19.76
N ASP A 132 1.61 -2.72 19.66
CA ASP A 132 2.91 -3.27 20.07
C ASP A 132 2.98 -3.60 21.57
N SER A 133 2.17 -2.94 22.41
CA SER A 133 1.99 -3.27 23.83
C SER A 133 1.03 -4.44 24.08
N GLY A 134 0.40 -4.98 23.05
CA GLY A 134 -0.60 -6.05 23.14
C GLY A 134 -2.02 -5.59 23.44
N ALA A 135 -2.27 -4.28 23.57
CA ALA A 135 -3.62 -3.76 23.75
C ALA A 135 -4.45 -3.98 22.47
N LYS A 136 -5.73 -4.32 22.65
CA LYS A 136 -6.66 -4.50 21.55
C LYS A 136 -7.23 -3.16 21.08
N VAL A 137 -7.34 -2.99 19.76
CA VAL A 137 -7.97 -1.84 19.13
C VAL A 137 -9.33 -2.30 18.60
N VAL A 138 -10.40 -1.76 19.14
CA VAL A 138 -11.79 -2.06 18.75
C VAL A 138 -12.07 -1.70 17.29
N LEU A 139 -13.14 -2.28 16.75
CA LEU A 139 -13.50 -2.10 15.33
C LEU A 139 -14.10 -0.73 15.03
N PHE A 140 -14.97 -0.25 15.91
CA PHE A 140 -15.73 0.97 15.75
C PHE A 140 -15.52 1.94 16.90
N ASP A 141 -15.67 3.23 16.61
CA ASP A 141 -15.65 4.35 17.55
C ASP A 141 -17.05 4.96 17.67
N GLU A 142 -17.24 5.84 18.66
CA GLU A 142 -18.40 6.72 18.75
C GLU A 142 -18.29 7.79 17.66
N LEU A 143 -19.02 7.64 16.55
CA LEU A 143 -18.87 8.52 15.39
C LEU A 143 -19.54 9.86 15.53
N SER A 144 -20.64 9.93 16.30
CA SER A 144 -21.38 11.18 16.49
C SER A 144 -20.60 12.24 17.26
N GLN A 145 -19.61 11.83 18.05
CA GLN A 145 -18.75 12.76 18.81
C GLN A 145 -17.93 13.71 17.93
N PHE A 146 -17.63 13.31 16.68
CA PHE A 146 -16.92 14.15 15.73
C PHE A 146 -17.75 15.32 15.22
N ILE A 147 -19.09 15.30 15.42
CA ILE A 147 -19.98 16.44 15.18
C ILE A 147 -19.92 17.33 16.42
N THR A 148 -19.24 18.47 16.29
CA THR A 148 -18.96 19.40 17.40
C THR A 148 -20.21 20.02 17.99
N ASP A 149 -21.25 20.27 17.17
CA ASP A 149 -22.55 20.78 17.62
C ASP A 149 -23.47 19.64 18.06
N PRO A 150 -23.73 19.44 19.37
CA PRO A 150 -24.55 18.33 19.85
C PRO A 150 -25.98 18.31 19.25
N SER A 151 -26.55 19.48 18.94
CA SER A 151 -27.89 19.58 18.36
C SER A 151 -28.01 19.00 16.95
N LYS A 152 -26.88 18.82 16.25
CA LYS A 152 -26.84 18.26 14.89
C LYS A 152 -26.57 16.77 14.85
N ARG A 153 -26.17 16.15 15.97
CA ARG A 153 -25.75 14.73 16.02
C ARG A 153 -26.84 13.79 15.57
N ASP A 154 -28.06 13.96 16.05
CA ASP A 154 -29.21 13.14 15.66
C ASP A 154 -29.49 13.27 14.17
N GLY A 155 -29.52 14.49 13.64
CA GLY A 155 -29.74 14.75 12.21
C GLY A 155 -28.67 14.13 11.33
N PHE A 156 -27.42 14.20 11.77
CA PHE A 156 -26.29 13.53 11.10
C PHE A 156 -26.47 12.01 11.05
N CYS A 157 -26.70 11.37 12.20
CA CYS A 157 -26.86 9.91 12.27
C CYS A 157 -28.06 9.41 11.46
N ARG A 158 -29.20 10.15 11.49
CA ARG A 158 -30.38 9.85 10.66
C ARG A 158 -30.06 9.92 9.17
N ALA A 159 -29.35 10.95 8.72
CA ALA A 159 -28.97 11.09 7.32
C ALA A 159 -28.02 9.95 6.87
N VAL A 160 -27.09 9.53 7.73
CA VAL A 160 -26.23 8.37 7.46
C VAL A 160 -27.06 7.10 7.30
N ILE A 161 -27.94 6.78 8.27
CA ILE A 161 -28.75 5.56 8.21
C ILE A 161 -29.69 5.55 7.00
N ASP A 162 -30.29 6.68 6.64
CA ASP A 162 -31.12 6.80 5.43
C ASP A 162 -30.34 6.41 4.16
N LYS A 163 -29.09 6.88 4.03
CA LYS A 163 -28.24 6.49 2.87
C LYS A 163 -27.91 5.01 2.86
N LEU A 164 -27.62 4.43 4.03
CA LEU A 164 -27.29 3.01 4.13
C LEU A 164 -28.47 2.09 3.81
N THR A 165 -29.71 2.46 4.15
CA THR A 165 -30.89 1.68 3.85
C THR A 165 -31.21 1.62 2.35
N ASN A 166 -30.86 2.66 1.59
CA ASN A 166 -31.11 2.77 0.16
C ASN A 166 -30.03 2.10 -0.71
N PHE A 167 -29.02 1.47 -0.11
CA PHE A 167 -27.94 0.78 -0.81
C PHE A 167 -27.85 -0.69 -0.37
N SER A 168 -27.40 -1.60 -1.27
CA SER A 168 -27.16 -3.00 -0.97
C SER A 168 -25.89 -3.52 -1.63
N PHE A 169 -25.10 -4.29 -0.88
CA PHE A 169 -23.93 -5.05 -1.36
C PHE A 169 -24.30 -6.46 -1.85
N GLU A 170 -25.54 -6.90 -1.75
CA GLU A 170 -25.95 -8.30 -2.01
C GLU A 170 -25.43 -8.87 -3.34
N HIS A 171 -25.32 -8.02 -4.37
CA HIS A 171 -24.88 -8.45 -5.70
C HIS A 171 -23.36 -8.32 -5.96
N VAL A 172 -22.58 -7.94 -4.96
CA VAL A 172 -21.13 -7.71 -5.13
C VAL A 172 -20.26 -8.67 -4.31
N PHE A 173 -20.85 -9.52 -3.47
CA PHE A 173 -20.08 -10.49 -2.68
C PHE A 173 -19.33 -11.51 -3.55
N ASP A 174 -19.84 -11.79 -4.76
CA ASP A 174 -19.19 -12.64 -5.75
C ASP A 174 -18.25 -11.86 -6.69
N ALA A 175 -18.12 -10.52 -6.51
CA ALA A 175 -17.39 -9.63 -7.42
C ALA A 175 -15.90 -9.69 -7.13
N GLY A 176 -15.15 -10.53 -6.98
CA GLY A 176 -13.69 -10.70 -6.81
C GLY A 176 -12.88 -9.46 -6.43
N TYR A 177 -11.59 -9.68 -6.25
CA TYR A 177 -10.58 -8.72 -5.80
C TYR A 177 -10.61 -7.35 -6.53
N ASP A 178 -10.78 -7.35 -7.86
CA ASP A 178 -10.68 -6.10 -8.64
C ASP A 178 -11.77 -5.08 -8.28
N PHE A 179 -12.99 -5.54 -7.94
CA PHE A 179 -14.05 -4.64 -7.50
C PHE A 179 -13.68 -3.93 -6.19
N PHE A 180 -13.28 -4.69 -5.17
CA PHE A 180 -12.95 -4.13 -3.86
C PHE A 180 -11.68 -3.29 -3.90
N ALA A 181 -10.72 -3.63 -4.73
CA ALA A 181 -9.52 -2.83 -4.95
C ALA A 181 -9.87 -1.44 -5.53
N ILE A 182 -10.75 -1.36 -6.53
CA ILE A 182 -11.21 -0.11 -7.13
C ILE A 182 -12.00 0.74 -6.11
N ILE A 183 -12.89 0.12 -5.33
CA ILE A 183 -13.68 0.83 -4.32
C ILE A 183 -12.80 1.32 -3.19
N PHE A 184 -11.85 0.52 -2.74
CA PHE A 184 -10.90 0.91 -1.71
C PHE A 184 -10.02 2.08 -2.17
N GLU A 185 -9.49 2.02 -3.41
CA GLU A 185 -8.74 3.14 -3.99
C GLU A 185 -9.58 4.43 -4.05
N TYR A 186 -10.84 4.32 -4.47
CA TYR A 186 -11.76 5.46 -4.51
C TYR A 186 -12.01 6.05 -3.12
N LEU A 187 -12.20 5.18 -2.13
CA LEU A 187 -12.42 5.58 -0.74
C LEU A 187 -11.24 6.38 -0.16
N ILE A 188 -10.00 6.00 -0.50
CA ILE A 188 -8.79 6.64 0.04
C ILE A 188 -8.24 7.77 -0.83
N LYS A 189 -8.76 7.95 -2.06
CA LYS A 189 -8.21 8.87 -3.08
C LYS A 189 -8.09 10.31 -2.59
N ASP A 190 -9.14 10.84 -1.98
CA ASP A 190 -9.18 12.24 -1.57
C ASP A 190 -8.33 12.49 -0.32
N TYR A 191 -8.24 11.50 0.56
CA TYR A 191 -7.44 11.60 1.79
C TYR A 191 -5.93 11.50 1.55
N ASN A 192 -5.53 11.04 0.36
CA ASN A 192 -4.14 11.09 -0.08
C ASN A 192 -3.75 12.48 -0.61
N LYS A 193 -4.72 13.32 -1.01
CA LYS A 193 -4.48 14.67 -1.56
C LYS A 193 -4.27 15.73 -0.48
N ASP A 194 -5.04 15.67 0.60
CA ASP A 194 -5.15 16.75 1.60
C ASP A 194 -4.07 16.72 2.70
N GLY A 195 -3.36 15.61 2.85
CA GLY A 195 -2.29 15.44 3.84
C GLY A 195 -0.95 16.10 3.51
N GLY A 196 -0.90 17.09 2.59
CA GLY A 196 0.33 17.81 2.25
C GLY A 196 1.44 16.91 1.65
N GLY A 197 1.08 15.87 0.93
CA GLY A 197 2.03 14.94 0.32
C GLY A 197 2.55 13.84 1.26
N LYS A 198 2.40 13.97 2.57
CA LYS A 198 2.89 12.98 3.55
C LYS A 198 2.17 11.62 3.48
N TYR A 199 0.94 11.58 2.97
CA TYR A 199 0.16 10.32 2.89
C TYR A 199 0.28 9.63 1.52
N ALA A 200 0.69 10.35 0.47
CA ALA A 200 0.93 9.76 -0.85
C ALA A 200 2.15 8.81 -0.86
N GLU A 201 3.05 8.96 0.10
CA GLU A 201 4.21 8.07 0.27
C GLU A 201 3.83 6.65 0.70
N TYR A 202 2.61 6.45 1.24
CA TYR A 202 2.15 5.16 1.78
C TYR A 202 1.22 4.37 0.84
N TYR A 203 0.89 4.92 -0.33
CA TYR A 203 0.05 4.22 -1.29
C TYR A 203 0.89 3.64 -2.44
N THR A 204 0.80 2.33 -2.60
CA THR A 204 1.44 1.65 -3.73
C THR A 204 0.46 1.57 -4.90
N PRO A 205 0.80 2.07 -6.10
CA PRO A 205 -0.05 1.97 -7.28
C PRO A 205 -0.37 0.52 -7.63
N HIS A 206 -1.61 0.25 -8.02
CA HIS A 206 -2.06 -1.11 -8.35
C HIS A 206 -1.22 -1.77 -9.46
N ALA A 207 -0.77 -1.01 -10.47
CA ALA A 207 0.12 -1.51 -11.50
C ALA A 207 1.43 -2.09 -10.91
N VAL A 208 2.05 -1.36 -9.96
CA VAL A 208 3.26 -1.84 -9.27
C VAL A 208 2.95 -3.08 -8.43
N ALA A 209 1.83 -3.08 -7.70
CA ALA A 209 1.42 -4.21 -6.88
C ALA A 209 1.15 -5.47 -7.72
N ARG A 210 0.49 -5.33 -8.89
CA ARG A 210 0.27 -6.43 -9.83
C ARG A 210 1.57 -6.98 -10.41
N ILE A 211 2.48 -6.12 -10.85
CA ILE A 211 3.80 -6.54 -11.35
C ILE A 211 4.56 -7.30 -10.25
N MET A 212 4.60 -6.75 -9.03
CA MET A 212 5.29 -7.39 -7.90
C MET A 212 4.70 -8.77 -7.60
N SER A 213 3.39 -8.89 -7.47
CA SER A 213 2.72 -10.15 -7.16
C SER A 213 2.85 -11.16 -8.29
N ALA A 214 2.66 -10.74 -9.55
CA ALA A 214 2.80 -11.61 -10.70
C ALA A 214 4.21 -12.20 -10.82
N ILE A 215 5.25 -11.41 -10.60
CA ILE A 215 6.64 -11.89 -10.65
C ILE A 215 6.98 -12.77 -9.44
N LEU A 216 6.49 -12.42 -8.25
CA LEU A 216 6.88 -13.07 -7.01
C LEU A 216 6.22 -14.44 -6.81
N VAL A 217 4.93 -14.54 -7.20
CA VAL A 217 4.15 -15.76 -7.04
C VAL A 217 4.30 -16.66 -8.26
N GLU A 218 4.95 -17.79 -8.06
CA GLU A 218 5.17 -18.82 -9.07
C GLU A 218 4.50 -20.13 -8.63
N GLY A 219 3.98 -20.87 -9.59
CA GLY A 219 3.32 -22.13 -9.33
C GLY A 219 1.99 -21.98 -8.55
N ASN A 220 1.73 -22.88 -7.63
CA ASN A 220 0.49 -22.90 -6.84
C ASN A 220 0.82 -23.08 -5.33
N PRO A 221 1.42 -22.07 -4.68
CA PRO A 221 1.79 -22.16 -3.27
C PRO A 221 0.55 -22.28 -2.39
N THR A 222 0.68 -23.03 -1.29
CA THR A 222 -0.39 -23.24 -0.31
C THR A 222 0.17 -23.21 1.10
N ASN A 223 -0.64 -22.76 2.06
CA ASN A 223 -0.29 -22.67 3.48
C ASN A 223 0.97 -21.82 3.74
N VAL A 224 1.09 -20.71 3.03
CA VAL A 224 2.24 -19.80 3.09
C VAL A 224 1.96 -18.59 3.96
N LYS A 225 3.01 -18.01 4.55
CA LYS A 225 2.98 -16.79 5.33
C LYS A 225 3.45 -15.61 4.47
N VAL A 226 2.60 -14.61 4.36
CA VAL A 226 2.87 -13.35 3.63
C VAL A 226 3.04 -12.22 4.63
N TYR A 227 4.08 -11.42 4.49
CA TYR A 227 4.39 -10.35 5.43
C TYR A 227 4.70 -9.02 4.74
N ASP A 228 4.23 -7.93 5.35
CA ASP A 228 4.68 -6.57 5.01
C ASP A 228 5.06 -5.82 6.31
N PRO A 229 6.33 -5.46 6.47
CA PRO A 229 6.82 -4.73 7.64
C PRO A 229 6.47 -3.23 7.66
N SER A 230 5.88 -2.71 6.59
CA SER A 230 5.44 -1.32 6.40
C SER A 230 4.13 -1.27 5.61
N ALA A 231 3.14 -2.02 6.10
CA ALA A 231 1.99 -2.47 5.34
C ALA A 231 1.11 -1.34 4.75
N GLY A 232 1.14 -0.14 5.32
CA GLY A 232 0.30 0.96 4.86
C GLY A 232 -1.18 0.54 4.81
N SER A 233 -1.82 0.79 3.68
CA SER A 233 -3.21 0.38 3.44
C SER A 233 -3.38 -1.11 3.10
N GLY A 234 -2.29 -1.86 2.91
CA GLY A 234 -2.30 -3.28 2.58
C GLY A 234 -2.44 -3.62 1.10
N THR A 235 -2.32 -2.66 0.19
CA THR A 235 -2.46 -2.91 -1.26
C THR A 235 -1.55 -4.01 -1.76
N LEU A 236 -0.27 -4.05 -1.34
CA LEU A 236 0.66 -5.11 -1.70
C LEU A 236 0.23 -6.46 -1.15
N LEU A 237 -0.19 -6.51 0.11
CA LEU A 237 -0.65 -7.73 0.76
C LEU A 237 -1.87 -8.33 0.07
N MET A 238 -2.85 -7.49 -0.32
CA MET A 238 -4.04 -7.95 -1.04
C MET A 238 -3.68 -8.50 -2.42
N SER A 239 -2.79 -7.81 -3.15
CA SER A 239 -2.35 -8.25 -4.47
C SER A 239 -1.63 -9.62 -4.42
N ILE A 240 -0.76 -9.84 -3.43
CA ILE A 240 -0.09 -11.14 -3.22
C ILE A 240 -1.08 -12.21 -2.78
N ALA A 241 -1.97 -11.90 -1.83
CA ALA A 241 -2.96 -12.86 -1.36
C ALA A 241 -3.87 -13.34 -2.50
N HIS A 242 -4.32 -12.42 -3.34
CA HIS A 242 -5.11 -12.75 -4.53
C HIS A 242 -4.32 -13.63 -5.52
N ALA A 243 -3.06 -13.30 -5.79
CA ALA A 243 -2.20 -14.10 -6.68
C ALA A 243 -1.94 -15.52 -6.16
N ILE A 244 -1.87 -15.72 -4.84
CA ILE A 244 -1.70 -17.04 -4.19
C ILE A 244 -3.05 -17.78 -4.10
N GLY A 245 -4.12 -17.05 -3.83
CA GLY A 245 -5.45 -17.51 -3.47
C GLY A 245 -5.73 -17.22 -1.99
N ASP A 246 -6.84 -16.56 -1.71
CA ASP A 246 -7.17 -15.95 -0.42
C ASP A 246 -7.18 -16.95 0.75
N ASN A 247 -7.57 -18.20 0.50
CA ASN A 247 -7.60 -19.28 1.50
C ASN A 247 -6.30 -20.10 1.59
N LYS A 248 -5.26 -19.74 0.81
CA LYS A 248 -3.98 -20.48 0.74
C LYS A 248 -2.84 -19.78 1.45
N CYS A 249 -3.07 -18.58 1.96
CA CYS A 249 -2.05 -17.82 2.67
C CYS A 249 -2.58 -17.21 3.98
N THR A 250 -1.66 -16.88 4.86
CA THR A 250 -1.92 -16.11 6.09
C THR A 250 -1.14 -14.81 6.02
N ILE A 251 -1.84 -13.69 6.20
CA ILE A 251 -1.27 -12.36 6.16
C ILE A 251 -0.74 -11.97 7.54
N TYR A 252 0.44 -11.38 7.55
CA TYR A 252 1.08 -10.74 8.70
C TYR A 252 1.46 -9.33 8.31
N SER A 253 1.31 -8.38 9.23
CA SER A 253 1.68 -6.99 8.97
C SER A 253 2.07 -6.27 10.24
N GLN A 254 2.93 -5.28 10.10
CA GLN A 254 3.21 -4.32 11.15
C GLN A 254 3.38 -2.94 10.53
N ASP A 255 2.72 -1.93 11.12
CA ASP A 255 2.83 -0.52 10.71
C ASP A 255 2.66 0.39 11.90
N ILE A 256 3.42 1.47 11.97
CA ILE A 256 3.38 2.43 13.08
C ILE A 256 2.09 3.26 13.05
N SER A 257 1.49 3.44 11.88
CA SER A 257 0.34 4.31 11.68
C SER A 257 -0.98 3.63 12.09
N GLN A 258 -1.69 4.23 13.04
CA GLN A 258 -3.04 3.80 13.41
C GLN A 258 -4.01 3.86 12.22
N LYS A 259 -3.91 4.91 11.40
CA LYS A 259 -4.73 5.08 10.21
C LYS A 259 -4.48 3.95 9.20
N SER A 260 -3.22 3.64 8.94
CA SER A 260 -2.82 2.54 8.05
C SER A 260 -3.34 1.19 8.54
N SER A 261 -3.20 0.90 9.82
CA SER A 261 -3.70 -0.35 10.42
C SER A 261 -5.23 -0.48 10.32
N GLY A 262 -5.96 0.65 10.47
CA GLY A 262 -7.41 0.69 10.25
C GLY A 262 -7.81 0.45 8.79
N MET A 263 -7.07 1.04 7.85
CA MET A 263 -7.26 0.82 6.40
C MET A 263 -6.99 -0.63 6.01
N LEU A 264 -5.88 -1.19 6.51
CA LEU A 264 -5.53 -2.59 6.25
C LEU A 264 -6.61 -3.53 6.80
N ARG A 265 -7.12 -3.28 8.03
CA ARG A 265 -8.21 -4.08 8.59
C ARG A 265 -9.47 -4.05 7.70
N LEU A 266 -9.87 -2.88 7.24
CA LEU A 266 -10.98 -2.74 6.28
C LEU A 266 -10.70 -3.54 5.00
N ASN A 267 -9.50 -3.43 4.46
CA ASN A 267 -9.09 -4.11 3.24
C ASN A 267 -9.12 -5.64 3.40
N LEU A 268 -8.66 -6.18 4.54
CA LEU A 268 -8.75 -7.60 4.87
C LEU A 268 -10.20 -8.09 4.96
N VAL A 269 -11.09 -7.29 5.55
CA VAL A 269 -12.52 -7.62 5.64
C VAL A 269 -13.15 -7.67 4.25
N LEU A 270 -12.91 -6.65 3.42
CA LEU A 270 -13.45 -6.56 2.05
C LEU A 270 -12.98 -7.70 1.14
N ASN A 271 -11.75 -8.19 1.36
CA ASN A 271 -11.15 -9.26 0.57
C ASN A 271 -11.27 -10.66 1.21
N ASN A 272 -12.16 -10.83 2.18
CA ASN A 272 -12.44 -12.12 2.85
C ASN A 272 -11.21 -12.76 3.54
N LEU A 273 -10.24 -11.94 3.98
CA LEU A 273 -9.01 -12.34 4.67
C LEU A 273 -9.10 -12.08 6.19
N VAL A 274 -10.29 -12.17 6.75
CA VAL A 274 -10.62 -11.86 8.15
C VAL A 274 -9.78 -12.68 9.13
N SER A 275 -9.49 -13.93 8.81
CA SER A 275 -8.65 -14.82 9.63
C SER A 275 -7.22 -14.28 9.87
N SER A 276 -6.78 -13.33 9.07
CA SER A 276 -5.46 -12.68 9.19
C SER A 276 -5.47 -11.44 10.10
N ILE A 277 -6.62 -10.91 10.47
CA ILE A 277 -6.73 -9.69 11.31
C ILE A 277 -5.96 -9.79 12.63
N PRO A 278 -5.95 -10.93 13.36
CA PRO A 278 -5.16 -11.08 14.60
C PRO A 278 -3.64 -10.89 14.42
N ASN A 279 -3.15 -10.96 13.17
CA ASN A 279 -1.74 -10.78 12.81
C ASN A 279 -1.43 -9.34 12.34
N VAL A 280 -2.40 -8.44 12.41
CA VAL A 280 -2.17 -7.00 12.17
C VAL A 280 -1.69 -6.35 13.45
N ILE A 281 -0.47 -5.82 13.44
CA ILE A 281 0.14 -5.16 14.59
C ILE A 281 0.33 -3.67 14.29
N GLN A 282 -0.19 -2.83 15.16
CA GLN A 282 0.12 -1.40 15.15
C GLN A 282 1.36 -1.15 16.00
N GLY A 283 2.47 -0.79 15.38
CA GLY A 283 3.72 -0.53 16.11
C GLY A 283 4.92 -0.33 15.20
N ASN A 284 6.04 0.11 15.78
CA ASN A 284 7.28 0.37 15.08
C ASN A 284 8.04 -0.93 14.78
N THR A 285 7.97 -1.41 13.55
CA THR A 285 8.61 -2.64 13.08
C THR A 285 10.14 -2.62 13.26
N ILE A 286 10.76 -1.49 13.00
CA ILE A 286 12.22 -1.39 13.04
C ILE A 286 12.72 -1.44 14.48
N LEU A 287 12.05 -0.75 15.39
CA LEU A 287 12.40 -0.73 16.80
C LEU A 287 11.99 -2.03 17.52
N ALA A 288 10.77 -2.51 17.28
CA ALA A 288 10.14 -3.58 18.03
C ALA A 288 9.29 -4.49 17.12
N PRO A 289 9.91 -5.38 16.31
CA PRO A 289 9.16 -6.38 15.55
C PRO A 289 8.40 -7.31 16.50
N ARG A 290 7.13 -7.65 16.16
CA ARG A 290 6.21 -8.34 17.09
C ARG A 290 5.71 -9.69 16.62
N HIS A 291 6.16 -10.18 15.48
CA HIS A 291 5.80 -11.51 15.01
C HIS A 291 6.85 -12.52 15.47
N PHE A 292 6.48 -13.36 16.43
CA PHE A 292 7.35 -14.38 17.01
C PHE A 292 6.80 -15.77 16.74
N ASP A 293 7.69 -16.74 16.64
CA ASP A 293 7.34 -18.16 16.61
C ASP A 293 7.11 -18.68 18.05
N ARG A 294 6.85 -20.00 18.16
CA ARG A 294 6.59 -20.66 19.45
C ARG A 294 7.82 -20.71 20.36
N ASN A 295 9.01 -20.52 19.82
CA ASN A 295 10.28 -20.52 20.57
C ASN A 295 10.63 -19.09 21.06
N GLY A 296 9.91 -18.08 20.63
CA GLY A 296 10.19 -16.69 20.93
C GLY A 296 11.17 -16.03 19.94
N ASP A 297 11.53 -16.70 18.85
CA ASP A 297 12.33 -16.15 17.77
C ASP A 297 11.47 -15.37 16.79
N LEU A 298 12.06 -14.39 16.10
CA LEU A 298 11.33 -13.67 15.06
C LEU A 298 10.91 -14.61 13.93
N LEU A 299 9.61 -14.58 13.63
CA LEU A 299 8.98 -15.42 12.61
C LEU A 299 9.66 -15.21 11.25
N LYS A 300 9.79 -16.29 10.50
CA LYS A 300 10.24 -16.27 9.11
C LYS A 300 9.07 -16.43 8.17
N PHE A 301 9.12 -15.74 7.02
CA PHE A 301 8.03 -15.62 6.08
C PHE A 301 8.41 -16.16 4.71
N ASP A 302 7.43 -16.80 4.06
CA ASP A 302 7.61 -17.38 2.72
C ASP A 302 7.61 -16.28 1.65
N TYR A 303 6.76 -15.27 1.83
CA TYR A 303 6.68 -14.10 0.95
C TYR A 303 6.73 -12.81 1.77
N ILE A 304 7.58 -11.88 1.34
CA ILE A 304 7.61 -10.52 1.92
C ILE A 304 7.46 -9.52 0.79
N VAL A 305 6.51 -8.59 0.95
CA VAL A 305 6.35 -7.44 0.06
C VAL A 305 6.47 -6.17 0.88
N SER A 306 7.05 -5.13 0.33
CA SER A 306 7.15 -3.87 1.06
C SER A 306 7.39 -2.68 0.14
N ASN A 307 6.70 -1.60 0.43
CA ASN A 307 7.02 -0.26 -0.02
C ASN A 307 7.35 0.60 1.21
N PRO A 308 8.58 0.50 1.74
CA PRO A 308 8.94 1.17 2.98
C PRO A 308 9.09 2.68 2.78
N PRO A 309 8.92 3.50 3.84
CA PRO A 309 9.26 4.91 3.78
C PRO A 309 10.75 5.06 3.44
N PHE A 310 11.08 5.92 2.44
CA PHE A 310 12.48 6.08 2.02
C PHE A 310 13.28 6.91 3.01
N LYS A 311 12.63 7.92 3.59
CA LYS A 311 13.24 8.88 4.49
C LYS A 311 12.34 9.11 5.70
N LEU A 312 12.91 9.04 6.89
CA LEU A 312 12.21 9.32 8.14
C LEU A 312 13.22 9.71 9.19
N ASP A 313 12.89 10.67 10.06
CA ASP A 313 13.68 10.92 11.27
C ASP A 313 13.47 9.77 12.25
N PHE A 314 14.53 9.02 12.52
CA PHE A 314 14.57 7.99 13.55
C PHE A 314 15.71 8.22 14.56
N SER A 315 16.17 9.47 14.66
CA SER A 315 17.26 9.84 15.57
C SER A 315 16.94 9.51 17.03
N ASP A 316 15.68 9.60 17.42
CA ASP A 316 15.23 9.37 18.80
C ASP A 316 15.47 7.93 19.29
N PHE A 317 15.36 6.94 18.39
CA PHE A 317 15.54 5.53 18.73
C PHE A 317 16.73 4.86 18.01
N ARG A 318 17.54 5.64 17.30
CA ARG A 318 18.70 5.09 16.54
C ARG A 318 19.66 4.32 17.45
N THR A 319 19.91 4.83 18.67
CA THR A 319 20.80 4.18 19.64
C THR A 319 20.26 2.84 20.13
N ASP A 320 18.95 2.69 20.21
CA ASP A 320 18.32 1.44 20.60
C ASP A 320 18.46 0.34 19.53
N LEU A 321 18.65 0.72 18.28
CA LEU A 321 18.90 -0.20 17.18
C LEU A 321 20.35 -0.74 17.21
N ASP A 322 21.29 0.03 17.76
CA ASP A 322 22.72 -0.28 17.78
C ASP A 322 23.11 -1.17 18.98
N LYS A 323 22.26 -2.18 19.24
CA LYS A 323 22.47 -3.16 20.32
C LYS A 323 23.00 -4.48 19.72
N PRO A 324 23.87 -5.22 20.45
CA PRO A 324 24.43 -6.48 19.95
C PRO A 324 23.42 -7.49 19.41
N GLY A 325 22.22 -7.57 20.01
CA GLY A 325 21.13 -8.45 19.55
C GLY A 325 20.58 -8.10 18.16
N ASN A 326 20.89 -6.91 17.63
CA ASN A 326 20.46 -6.47 16.30
C ASN A 326 21.55 -6.62 15.22
N ASN A 327 22.78 -7.04 15.57
CA ASN A 327 23.90 -7.08 14.63
C ASN A 327 23.66 -8.00 13.43
N GLU A 328 22.96 -9.11 13.61
CA GLU A 328 22.62 -10.01 12.52
C GLU A 328 21.52 -9.40 11.64
N ARG A 329 20.52 -8.76 12.27
CA ARG A 329 19.42 -8.09 11.59
C ARG A 329 19.88 -6.87 10.80
N PHE A 330 20.81 -6.07 11.34
CA PHE A 330 21.34 -4.86 10.70
C PHE A 330 22.82 -5.01 10.32
N PHE A 331 23.13 -6.10 9.63
CA PHE A 331 24.49 -6.54 9.27
C PHE A 331 25.31 -5.52 8.47
N ALA A 332 24.66 -4.67 7.66
CA ALA A 332 25.33 -3.66 6.86
C ALA A 332 25.57 -2.35 7.64
N GLY A 333 24.97 -2.25 8.82
CA GLY A 333 25.04 -1.08 9.70
C GLY A 333 23.72 -0.28 9.74
N ILE A 334 23.71 0.74 10.58
CA ILE A 334 22.59 1.64 10.82
C ILE A 334 22.99 3.04 10.36
N PRO A 335 22.16 3.74 9.55
CA PRO A 335 22.48 5.09 9.09
C PRO A 335 22.84 6.04 10.25
N ALA A 336 23.84 6.86 10.06
CA ALA A 336 24.24 7.85 11.05
C ALA A 336 23.21 8.98 11.18
N ILE A 337 23.15 9.60 12.35
CA ILE A 337 22.33 10.79 12.56
C ILE A 337 23.07 11.98 11.93
N PRO A 338 22.48 12.65 10.93
CA PRO A 338 23.09 13.84 10.34
C PRO A 338 22.95 15.05 11.28
N ASN A 339 23.86 16.01 11.15
CA ASN A 339 23.79 17.26 11.91
C ASN A 339 22.58 18.14 11.54
N LYS A 340 22.12 18.03 10.30
CA LYS A 340 20.96 18.72 9.73
C LYS A 340 20.11 17.74 8.94
N ASP A 341 18.87 18.09 8.66
CA ASP A 341 17.98 17.28 7.81
C ASP A 341 17.76 15.84 8.33
N LYS A 342 17.49 15.68 9.62
CA LYS A 342 17.22 14.36 10.23
C LYS A 342 16.04 13.64 9.57
N ASP A 343 15.07 14.37 9.05
CA ASP A 343 13.95 13.87 8.26
C ASP A 343 14.36 13.16 6.96
N LYS A 344 15.62 13.35 6.52
CA LYS A 344 16.20 12.69 5.34
C LYS A 344 16.99 11.41 5.65
N MET A 345 16.97 10.92 6.90
CA MET A 345 17.65 9.66 7.25
C MET A 345 17.05 8.48 6.48
N ALA A 346 17.92 7.67 5.85
CA ALA A 346 17.54 6.59 4.94
C ALA A 346 17.02 5.34 5.69
N ILE A 347 15.82 5.42 6.25
CA ILE A 347 15.21 4.34 7.04
C ILE A 347 14.93 3.08 6.19
N TYR A 348 14.69 3.21 4.89
CA TYR A 348 14.46 2.07 3.98
C TYR A 348 15.60 1.05 4.01
N LEU A 349 16.83 1.47 4.31
CA LEU A 349 17.98 0.57 4.45
C LEU A 349 17.83 -0.39 5.64
N LEU A 350 17.15 0.03 6.69
CA LEU A 350 16.81 -0.82 7.83
C LEU A 350 15.68 -1.80 7.47
N PHE A 351 14.69 -1.35 6.71
CA PHE A 351 13.62 -2.22 6.21
C PHE A 351 14.16 -3.32 5.29
N ILE A 352 15.06 -2.99 4.34
CA ILE A 352 15.68 -4.01 3.47
C ILE A 352 16.41 -5.06 4.31
N GLN A 353 17.21 -4.64 5.28
CA GLN A 353 17.96 -5.56 6.16
C GLN A 353 17.02 -6.41 7.02
N HIS A 354 15.94 -5.82 7.56
CA HIS A 354 14.91 -6.54 8.30
C HIS A 354 14.20 -7.58 7.42
N ILE A 355 13.87 -7.23 6.17
CA ILE A 355 13.25 -8.15 5.21
C ILE A 355 14.20 -9.32 4.93
N MET A 356 15.47 -9.05 4.61
CA MET A 356 16.47 -10.10 4.38
C MET A 356 16.61 -11.05 5.58
N PHE A 357 16.55 -10.50 6.79
CA PHE A 357 16.60 -11.27 8.03
C PHE A 357 15.32 -12.11 8.24
N SER A 358 14.16 -11.56 7.90
CA SER A 358 12.83 -12.17 8.16
C SER A 358 12.39 -13.19 7.09
N LEU A 359 13.12 -13.31 5.97
CA LEU A 359 12.82 -14.33 4.95
C LEU A 359 13.10 -15.75 5.46
N ALA A 360 12.19 -16.67 5.16
CA ALA A 360 12.38 -18.12 5.31
C ALA A 360 13.52 -18.62 4.39
N ASP A 361 13.95 -19.87 4.55
CA ASP A 361 15.09 -20.41 3.79
C ASP A 361 14.84 -20.44 2.27
N ASN A 362 13.59 -20.68 1.86
CA ASN A 362 13.16 -20.60 0.46
C ASN A 362 12.27 -19.38 0.22
N GLY A 363 12.37 -18.37 1.09
CA GLY A 363 11.52 -17.19 1.05
C GLY A 363 11.87 -16.26 -0.10
N LYS A 364 10.83 -15.59 -0.61
CA LYS A 364 10.89 -14.62 -1.70
C LYS A 364 10.43 -13.24 -1.23
N ALA A 365 11.04 -12.18 -1.77
CA ALA A 365 10.59 -10.82 -1.45
C ALA A 365 10.57 -9.91 -2.68
N ALA A 366 9.67 -8.92 -2.66
CA ALA A 366 9.67 -7.80 -3.59
C ALA A 366 9.63 -6.49 -2.79
N ILE A 367 10.61 -5.61 -3.04
CA ILE A 367 10.84 -4.42 -2.24
C ILE A 367 10.98 -3.21 -3.15
N VAL A 368 10.17 -2.17 -2.91
CA VAL A 368 10.31 -0.88 -3.59
C VAL A 368 11.46 -0.09 -2.93
N VAL A 369 12.38 0.39 -3.74
CA VAL A 369 13.54 1.16 -3.29
C VAL A 369 13.75 2.40 -4.16
N PRO A 370 14.36 3.48 -3.65
CA PRO A 370 14.78 4.59 -4.50
C PRO A 370 15.85 4.13 -5.49
N THR A 371 15.80 4.59 -6.74
CA THR A 371 16.75 4.17 -7.79
C THR A 371 18.22 4.45 -7.41
N GLY A 372 18.49 5.44 -6.56
CA GLY A 372 19.85 5.66 -6.03
C GLY A 372 20.44 4.46 -5.28
N PHE A 373 19.60 3.60 -4.69
CA PHE A 373 20.05 2.37 -4.03
C PHE A 373 20.76 1.41 -4.99
N ILE A 374 20.29 1.27 -6.23
CA ILE A 374 20.80 0.26 -7.16
C ILE A 374 22.19 0.62 -7.73
N THR A 375 22.63 1.89 -7.60
CA THR A 375 23.88 2.39 -8.17
C THR A 375 24.88 2.96 -7.16
N ALA A 376 24.50 3.12 -5.88
CA ALA A 376 25.37 3.71 -4.86
C ALA A 376 26.74 2.99 -4.77
N GLN A 377 27.84 3.76 -4.80
CA GLN A 377 29.20 3.19 -4.90
C GLN A 377 29.85 2.87 -3.54
N SER A 378 29.21 3.26 -2.44
CA SER A 378 29.75 3.08 -1.08
C SER A 378 28.60 2.97 -0.07
N GLY A 379 28.92 2.84 1.21
CA GLY A 379 27.97 2.91 2.30
C GLY A 379 27.21 1.61 2.56
N ILE A 380 26.10 1.75 3.26
CA ILE A 380 25.20 0.64 3.65
C ILE A 380 24.55 0.04 2.40
N GLU A 381 24.16 0.85 1.44
CA GLU A 381 23.55 0.45 0.17
C GLU A 381 24.42 -0.57 -0.57
N LYS A 382 25.71 -0.26 -0.73
CA LYS A 382 26.64 -1.18 -1.39
C LYS A 382 26.82 -2.48 -0.62
N LYS A 383 26.95 -2.42 0.71
CA LYS A 383 27.10 -3.61 1.56
C LYS A 383 25.88 -4.54 1.47
N ILE A 384 24.67 -3.98 1.37
CA ILE A 384 23.44 -4.77 1.19
C ILE A 384 23.47 -5.44 -0.19
N ARG A 385 23.76 -4.70 -1.28
CA ARG A 385 23.84 -5.28 -2.62
C ARG A 385 24.93 -6.35 -2.72
N GLN A 386 26.09 -6.10 -2.13
CA GLN A 386 27.17 -7.09 -2.06
C GLN A 386 26.69 -8.38 -1.39
N ARG A 387 26.02 -8.31 -0.23
CA ARG A 387 25.46 -9.48 0.46
C ARG A 387 24.44 -10.24 -0.40
N LEU A 388 23.58 -9.51 -1.14
CA LEU A 388 22.60 -10.12 -2.04
C LEU A 388 23.27 -10.93 -3.16
N ILE A 389 24.39 -10.43 -3.71
CA ILE A 389 25.14 -11.09 -4.77
C ILE A 389 25.94 -12.27 -4.21
N GLU A 390 26.71 -12.09 -3.13
CA GLU A 390 27.50 -13.14 -2.49
C GLU A 390 26.65 -14.34 -2.03
N ARG A 391 25.40 -14.06 -1.60
CA ARG A 391 24.44 -15.11 -1.17
C ARG A 391 23.59 -15.64 -2.32
N LYS A 392 23.70 -15.07 -3.52
CA LYS A 392 22.86 -15.38 -4.68
C LYS A 392 21.35 -15.23 -4.42
N TRP A 393 20.98 -14.22 -3.63
CA TRP A 393 19.59 -13.97 -3.25
C TRP A 393 18.88 -12.99 -4.18
N LEU A 394 19.59 -12.26 -5.04
CA LEU A 394 18.99 -11.36 -6.00
C LEU A 394 18.45 -12.16 -7.20
N LYS A 395 17.14 -12.17 -7.39
CA LYS A 395 16.49 -12.75 -8.58
C LYS A 395 16.48 -11.77 -9.75
N GLY A 396 16.18 -10.51 -9.47
CA GLY A 396 16.21 -9.45 -10.49
C GLY A 396 15.81 -8.09 -9.94
N VAL A 397 15.85 -7.10 -10.84
CA VAL A 397 15.46 -5.72 -10.56
C VAL A 397 14.65 -5.16 -11.72
N VAL A 398 13.58 -4.40 -11.41
CA VAL A 398 12.81 -3.64 -12.39
C VAL A 398 12.93 -2.15 -12.04
N SER A 399 13.55 -1.35 -12.91
CA SER A 399 13.55 0.10 -12.81
C SER A 399 12.24 0.64 -13.37
N MET A 400 11.45 1.31 -12.54
CA MET A 400 10.10 1.77 -12.88
C MET A 400 10.12 3.14 -13.58
N PRO A 401 9.06 3.51 -14.31
CA PRO A 401 8.91 4.85 -14.88
C PRO A 401 8.93 5.94 -13.82
N SER A 402 9.41 7.12 -14.20
CA SER A 402 9.33 8.31 -13.34
C SER A 402 7.87 8.66 -13.02
N ASN A 403 7.60 9.21 -11.84
CA ASN A 403 6.24 9.59 -11.41
C ASN A 403 5.20 8.44 -11.41
N ILE A 404 5.61 7.17 -11.38
CA ILE A 404 4.70 6.03 -11.20
C ILE A 404 4.02 6.11 -9.82
N PHE A 405 4.73 6.58 -8.81
CA PHE A 405 4.16 6.98 -7.52
C PHE A 405 3.79 8.46 -7.59
N ALA A 406 2.50 8.76 -7.54
CA ALA A 406 2.02 10.13 -7.53
C ALA A 406 2.66 10.91 -6.37
N ASN A 407 3.08 12.16 -6.62
CA ASN A 407 3.65 13.09 -5.63
C ASN A 407 5.07 12.77 -5.11
N THR A 408 5.78 11.79 -5.65
CA THR A 408 7.19 11.61 -5.32
C THR A 408 8.04 11.90 -6.55
N GLY A 409 8.88 12.93 -6.50
CA GLY A 409 9.89 13.18 -7.54
C GLY A 409 11.05 12.15 -7.56
N THR A 410 10.95 11.10 -6.76
CA THR A 410 11.97 10.06 -6.63
C THR A 410 11.67 8.92 -7.60
N ASN A 411 12.61 8.63 -8.49
CA ASN A 411 12.54 7.43 -9.31
C ASN A 411 12.75 6.19 -8.43
N VAL A 412 12.01 5.15 -8.70
CA VAL A 412 12.01 3.92 -7.91
C VAL A 412 12.37 2.70 -8.76
N SER A 413 12.89 1.70 -8.09
CA SER A 413 13.12 0.36 -8.62
C SER A 413 12.52 -0.68 -7.69
N VAL A 414 12.13 -1.83 -8.21
CA VAL A 414 11.66 -2.97 -7.42
C VAL A 414 12.75 -4.04 -7.41
N LEU A 415 13.19 -4.42 -6.22
CA LEU A 415 14.11 -5.54 -6.00
C LEU A 415 13.31 -6.82 -5.81
N PHE A 416 13.66 -7.87 -6.51
CA PHE A 416 13.12 -9.22 -6.33
C PHE A 416 14.18 -10.13 -5.74
N LEU A 417 13.91 -10.65 -4.55
CA LEU A 417 14.78 -11.55 -3.82
C LEU A 417 14.19 -12.96 -3.81
N ASP A 418 15.04 -13.95 -3.93
CA ASP A 418 14.70 -15.36 -3.78
C ASP A 418 15.90 -16.09 -3.16
N LYS A 419 15.76 -16.55 -1.92
CA LYS A 419 16.85 -17.25 -1.23
C LYS A 419 17.23 -18.61 -1.84
N SER A 420 16.36 -19.16 -2.68
CA SER A 420 16.59 -20.40 -3.43
C SER A 420 17.06 -20.16 -4.87
N ASN A 421 17.32 -18.89 -5.26
CA ASN A 421 17.74 -18.58 -6.63
C ASN A 421 19.10 -19.22 -6.95
N ASN A 422 19.12 -19.99 -8.03
CA ASN A 422 20.33 -20.61 -8.57
C ASN A 422 20.63 -20.21 -10.03
N GLU A 423 19.88 -19.25 -10.54
CA GLU A 423 19.92 -18.79 -11.92
C GLU A 423 20.51 -17.37 -12.01
N ASN A 424 20.85 -16.96 -13.23
CA ASN A 424 21.28 -15.60 -13.51
C ASN A 424 20.23 -14.55 -13.14
N VAL A 425 20.68 -13.33 -12.91
CA VAL A 425 19.87 -12.19 -12.51
C VAL A 425 19.31 -11.50 -13.74
N ILE A 426 18.01 -11.15 -13.72
CA ILE A 426 17.38 -10.32 -14.75
C ILE A 426 17.30 -8.85 -14.29
N LEU A 427 17.75 -7.93 -15.12
CA LEU A 427 17.64 -6.49 -14.89
C LEU A 427 16.78 -5.89 -15.99
N VAL A 428 15.67 -5.26 -15.62
CA VAL A 428 14.69 -4.66 -16.54
C VAL A 428 14.69 -3.14 -16.36
N ASP A 429 14.81 -2.40 -17.44
CA ASP A 429 14.64 -0.94 -17.49
C ASP A 429 13.31 -0.57 -18.11
N ALA A 430 12.28 -0.47 -17.31
CA ALA A 430 10.96 0.00 -17.70
C ALA A 430 10.80 1.52 -17.60
N SER A 431 11.88 2.28 -17.41
CA SER A 431 11.83 3.73 -17.14
C SER A 431 11.23 4.55 -18.29
N LYS A 432 11.18 3.99 -19.50
CA LYS A 432 10.65 4.63 -20.73
C LYS A 432 9.17 4.31 -20.98
N LEU A 433 8.56 3.38 -20.23
CA LEU A 433 7.17 2.97 -20.38
C LEU A 433 6.20 3.94 -19.69
N GLY A 434 4.94 3.82 -20.08
CA GLY A 434 3.81 4.51 -19.48
C GLY A 434 3.53 5.88 -20.07
N GLU A 435 2.25 6.26 -20.00
CA GLU A 435 1.74 7.55 -20.43
C GLU A 435 1.72 8.54 -19.27
N LYS A 436 2.18 9.78 -19.51
CA LYS A 436 2.16 10.87 -18.53
C LYS A 436 0.80 11.55 -18.54
N VAL A 437 0.03 11.38 -17.47
CA VAL A 437 -1.27 12.01 -17.30
C VAL A 437 -1.21 13.08 -16.21
N LYS A 438 -2.03 14.15 -16.34
CA LYS A 438 -2.17 15.16 -15.31
C LYS A 438 -3.24 14.73 -14.31
N GLU A 439 -2.91 14.71 -13.03
CA GLU A 439 -3.85 14.53 -11.93
C GLU A 439 -3.80 15.78 -11.02
N GLY A 440 -4.74 16.69 -11.23
CA GLY A 440 -4.73 18.01 -10.57
C GLY A 440 -3.50 18.85 -10.95
N LYS A 441 -2.67 19.20 -9.95
CA LYS A 441 -1.41 19.96 -10.17
C LYS A 441 -0.21 19.04 -10.45
N ASN A 442 -0.36 17.74 -10.26
CA ASN A 442 0.72 16.76 -10.33
C ASN A 442 0.69 16.00 -11.66
N GLN A 443 1.85 15.45 -12.03
CA GLN A 443 2.02 14.56 -13.15
C GLN A 443 2.16 13.13 -12.62
N LYS A 444 1.39 12.20 -13.18
CA LYS A 444 1.45 10.76 -12.86
C LYS A 444 1.74 9.99 -14.15
N THR A 445 2.55 8.95 -14.05
CA THR A 445 2.73 7.99 -15.15
C THR A 445 1.81 6.79 -14.90
N VAL A 446 1.10 6.37 -15.94
CA VAL A 446 0.17 5.24 -15.91
C VAL A 446 0.67 4.21 -16.93
N LEU A 447 0.89 2.99 -16.47
CA LEU A 447 1.18 1.85 -17.33
C LEU A 447 -0.11 1.29 -17.92
N SER A 448 -0.09 0.91 -19.18
CA SER A 448 -1.13 0.07 -19.78
C SER A 448 -0.98 -1.39 -19.33
N GLN A 449 -2.04 -2.18 -19.49
CA GLN A 449 -1.99 -3.62 -19.18
C GLN A 449 -0.94 -4.36 -20.03
N ASP A 450 -0.77 -3.96 -21.29
CA ASP A 450 0.23 -4.55 -22.18
C ASP A 450 1.66 -4.24 -21.71
N GLU A 451 1.92 -3.03 -21.24
CA GLU A 451 3.22 -2.64 -20.67
C GLU A 451 3.50 -3.37 -19.35
N GLU A 452 2.49 -3.53 -18.50
CA GLU A 452 2.62 -4.35 -17.28
C GLU A 452 2.98 -5.80 -17.65
N GLN A 453 2.28 -6.38 -18.64
CA GLN A 453 2.53 -7.75 -19.10
C GLN A 453 3.91 -7.88 -19.73
N GLN A 454 4.36 -6.90 -20.51
CA GLN A 454 5.71 -6.87 -21.09
C GLN A 454 6.80 -6.95 -20.01
N ILE A 455 6.65 -6.19 -18.91
CA ILE A 455 7.59 -6.25 -17.79
C ILE A 455 7.58 -7.64 -17.14
N ILE A 456 6.39 -8.19 -16.90
CA ILE A 456 6.21 -9.49 -16.25
C ILE A 456 6.81 -10.60 -17.10
N ASP A 457 6.54 -10.61 -18.41
CA ASP A 457 7.01 -11.65 -19.33
C ASP A 457 8.53 -11.61 -19.50
N ALA A 458 9.11 -10.41 -19.72
CA ALA A 458 10.55 -10.26 -19.81
C ALA A 458 11.25 -10.76 -18.54
N PHE A 459 10.68 -10.44 -17.36
CA PHE A 459 11.24 -10.86 -16.08
C PHE A 459 11.13 -12.39 -15.87
N ARG A 460 9.94 -12.95 -16.08
CA ARG A 460 9.68 -14.39 -15.85
C ARG A 460 10.43 -15.28 -16.82
N ASN A 461 10.45 -14.90 -18.10
CA ASN A 461 11.10 -15.67 -19.14
C ASN A 461 12.61 -15.43 -19.19
N LYS A 462 13.13 -14.50 -18.39
CA LYS A 462 14.54 -14.02 -18.44
C LYS A 462 14.95 -13.67 -19.86
N GLU A 463 14.13 -12.87 -20.51
CA GLU A 463 14.34 -12.47 -21.90
C GLU A 463 15.25 -11.27 -21.96
N ALA A 464 16.35 -11.38 -22.72
CA ALA A 464 17.22 -10.25 -23.03
C ALA A 464 16.64 -9.50 -24.23
N ILE A 465 16.24 -8.24 -23.99
CA ILE A 465 15.64 -7.36 -25.01
C ILE A 465 16.47 -6.08 -25.06
N ASP A 466 16.88 -5.70 -26.25
CA ASP A 466 17.68 -4.48 -26.49
C ASP A 466 17.07 -3.25 -25.81
N ASP A 467 17.91 -2.51 -25.07
CA ASP A 467 17.54 -1.28 -24.35
C ASP A 467 16.39 -1.42 -23.33
N PHE A 468 15.96 -2.67 -23.00
CA PHE A 468 14.88 -2.93 -22.07
C PHE A 468 15.26 -3.92 -20.97
N SER A 469 15.84 -5.08 -21.31
CA SER A 469 16.19 -6.09 -20.30
C SER A 469 17.48 -6.83 -20.64
N VAL A 470 18.22 -7.23 -19.58
CA VAL A 470 19.46 -7.98 -19.73
C VAL A 470 19.57 -9.04 -18.64
N VAL A 471 20.12 -10.20 -19.00
CA VAL A 471 20.40 -11.31 -18.09
C VAL A 471 21.88 -11.34 -17.80
N VAL A 472 22.26 -11.25 -16.52
CA VAL A 472 23.63 -11.13 -16.09
C VAL A 472 23.96 -12.15 -14.99
N SER A 473 25.18 -12.63 -14.95
CA SER A 473 25.66 -13.49 -13.89
C SER A 473 25.97 -12.70 -12.61
N TYR A 474 26.05 -13.38 -11.48
CA TYR A 474 26.49 -12.76 -10.23
C TYR A 474 27.93 -12.23 -10.30
N ASP A 475 28.80 -12.89 -11.08
CA ASP A 475 30.21 -12.49 -11.25
C ASP A 475 30.28 -11.18 -12.06
N GLU A 476 29.54 -11.04 -13.16
CA GLU A 476 29.45 -9.80 -13.93
C GLU A 476 28.92 -8.63 -13.07
N ILE A 477 27.97 -8.88 -12.18
CA ILE A 477 27.48 -7.85 -11.25
C ILE A 477 28.57 -7.46 -10.25
N ALA A 478 29.33 -8.41 -9.75
CA ALA A 478 30.43 -8.13 -8.83
C ALA A 478 31.55 -7.32 -9.51
N GLU A 479 31.91 -7.64 -10.76
CA GLU A 479 32.88 -6.91 -11.58
C GLU A 479 32.45 -5.48 -11.84
N LYS A 480 31.15 -5.23 -12.03
CA LYS A 480 30.58 -3.88 -12.17
C LYS A 480 30.21 -3.23 -10.84
N ASN A 481 30.98 -3.54 -9.80
CA ASN A 481 30.90 -2.92 -8.48
C ASN A 481 29.53 -3.04 -7.82
N TYR A 482 28.89 -4.20 -8.03
CA TYR A 482 27.56 -4.53 -7.51
C TYR A 482 26.46 -3.57 -7.98
N SER A 483 26.56 -3.01 -9.17
CA SER A 483 25.48 -2.20 -9.75
C SER A 483 24.34 -3.06 -10.25
N PHE A 484 23.09 -2.65 -9.96
CA PHE A 484 21.87 -3.31 -10.42
C PHE A 484 21.13 -2.54 -11.52
N SER A 485 21.79 -1.54 -12.11
CA SER A 485 21.23 -0.75 -13.21
C SER A 485 21.41 -1.47 -14.54
N ALA A 486 20.32 -1.85 -15.19
CA ALA A 486 20.33 -2.54 -16.49
C ALA A 486 21.15 -1.79 -17.55
N GLY A 487 21.05 -0.46 -17.58
CA GLY A 487 21.78 0.38 -18.55
C GLY A 487 23.31 0.28 -18.49
N GLN A 488 23.89 -0.30 -17.44
CA GLN A 488 25.33 -0.57 -17.38
C GLN A 488 25.76 -1.87 -18.06
N TYR A 489 24.79 -2.68 -18.49
CA TYR A 489 25.01 -3.99 -19.10
C TYR A 489 24.51 -4.06 -20.53
N PHE A 490 23.80 -3.04 -21.01
CA PHE A 490 23.41 -2.97 -22.41
C PHE A 490 24.64 -2.75 -23.30
N ASP A 491 24.60 -3.36 -24.48
CA ASP A 491 25.63 -3.15 -25.49
C ASP A 491 25.60 -1.71 -25.98
N ILE A 492 26.78 -1.10 -26.04
CA ILE A 492 26.92 0.24 -26.61
C ILE A 492 26.78 0.10 -28.12
N LYS A 493 25.60 0.43 -28.65
CA LYS A 493 25.41 0.55 -30.10
C LYS A 493 26.10 1.83 -30.57
N ILE A 494 27.29 1.67 -31.18
CA ILE A 494 27.94 2.78 -31.86
C ILE A 494 27.26 2.91 -33.22
N GLU A 495 26.29 3.82 -33.33
CA GLU A 495 25.79 4.22 -34.64
C GLU A 495 26.91 5.02 -35.35
N TYR A 496 27.55 4.40 -36.30
CA TYR A 496 28.42 5.11 -37.23
C TYR A 496 27.52 5.99 -38.12
N ILE A 497 27.52 7.28 -37.82
CA ILE A 497 26.90 8.25 -38.74
C ILE A 497 27.86 8.35 -39.94
N ASP A 498 27.47 7.79 -41.06
CA ASP A 498 28.23 7.88 -42.31
C ASP A 498 28.05 9.30 -42.88
N ILE A 499 28.92 10.19 -42.41
CA ILE A 499 28.95 11.60 -42.86
C ILE A 499 30.30 11.85 -43.52
N THR A 500 30.26 12.64 -44.57
CA THR A 500 31.49 13.09 -45.24
C THR A 500 32.33 13.99 -44.32
N ALA A 501 33.61 14.10 -44.61
CA ALA A 501 34.49 14.98 -43.82
C ALA A 501 34.05 16.45 -43.88
N GLU A 502 33.44 16.88 -44.99
CA GLU A 502 32.87 18.20 -45.16
C GLU A 502 31.62 18.41 -44.29
N GLU A 503 30.71 17.43 -44.27
CA GLU A 503 29.49 17.47 -43.44
C GLU A 503 29.84 17.43 -41.94
N PHE A 504 30.82 16.63 -41.52
CA PHE A 504 31.33 16.62 -40.14
C PHE A 504 31.88 17.98 -39.75
N LYS A 505 32.72 18.59 -40.63
CA LYS A 505 33.27 19.91 -40.38
C LYS A 505 32.18 20.97 -40.28
N ALA A 506 31.19 20.96 -41.19
CA ALA A 506 30.08 21.89 -41.16
C ALA A 506 29.26 21.79 -39.85
N LYS A 507 28.97 20.55 -39.38
CA LYS A 507 28.29 20.32 -38.10
C LYS A 507 29.12 20.81 -36.90
N MET A 508 30.43 20.54 -36.89
CA MET A 508 31.34 21.01 -35.84
C MET A 508 31.46 22.53 -35.80
N ASP A 509 31.50 23.19 -36.95
CA ASP A 509 31.51 24.63 -37.04
C ASP A 509 30.19 25.23 -36.55
N GLY A 510 29.05 24.60 -36.86
CA GLY A 510 27.73 24.95 -36.31
C GLY A 510 27.65 24.79 -34.79
N PHE A 511 28.14 23.70 -34.23
CA PHE A 511 28.18 23.51 -32.78
C PHE A 511 29.08 24.53 -32.08
N LYS A 512 30.24 24.87 -32.65
CA LYS A 512 31.12 25.92 -32.11
C LYS A 512 30.44 27.29 -32.13
N ALA A 513 29.74 27.62 -33.21
CA ALA A 513 29.00 28.87 -33.33
C ALA A 513 27.90 28.97 -32.25
N ASN A 514 27.08 27.94 -32.11
CA ASN A 514 26.05 27.87 -31.08
C ASN A 514 26.63 27.96 -29.66
N LEU A 515 27.74 27.26 -29.39
CA LEU A 515 28.40 27.29 -28.09
C LEU A 515 28.89 28.71 -27.73
N ASN A 516 29.51 29.39 -28.71
CA ASN A 516 29.97 30.77 -28.53
C ASN A 516 28.79 31.74 -28.29
N GLU A 517 27.67 31.53 -28.97
CA GLU A 517 26.46 32.31 -28.75
C GLU A 517 25.88 32.09 -27.33
N TYR A 518 25.82 30.82 -26.87
CA TYR A 518 25.39 30.51 -25.53
C TYR A 518 26.30 31.08 -24.44
N PHE A 519 27.61 31.08 -24.64
CA PHE A 519 28.55 31.70 -23.72
C PHE A 519 28.34 33.21 -23.66
N LYS A 520 28.07 33.85 -24.80
CA LYS A 520 27.74 35.28 -24.84
C LYS A 520 26.45 35.59 -24.10
N GLN A 521 25.38 34.86 -24.35
CA GLN A 521 24.11 34.99 -23.65
C GLN A 521 24.24 34.71 -22.12
N SER A 522 25.03 33.72 -21.75
CA SER A 522 25.31 33.44 -20.34
C SER A 522 25.99 34.60 -19.66
N LYS A 523 26.94 35.25 -20.33
CA LYS A 523 27.67 36.40 -19.78
C LYS A 523 26.76 37.65 -19.67
N GLU A 524 25.93 37.88 -20.66
CA GLU A 524 24.93 38.95 -20.63
C GLU A 524 23.92 38.77 -19.48
N LEU A 525 23.46 37.55 -19.24
CA LEU A 525 22.58 37.22 -18.13
C LEU A 525 23.28 37.35 -16.76
N GLU A 526 24.56 36.94 -16.65
CA GLU A 526 25.36 37.12 -15.45
C GLU A 526 25.50 38.63 -15.11
N ASP A 527 25.81 39.47 -16.09
CA ASP A 527 25.92 40.89 -15.93
C ASP A 527 24.58 41.52 -15.51
N GLU A 528 23.47 41.07 -16.10
CA GLU A 528 22.12 41.53 -15.74
C GLU A 528 21.74 41.14 -14.29
N ILE A 529 22.04 39.89 -13.88
CA ILE A 529 21.81 39.42 -12.50
C ILE A 529 22.63 40.25 -11.51
N ASN A 530 23.92 40.51 -11.79
CA ASN A 530 24.77 41.31 -10.94
C ASN A 530 24.23 42.73 -10.80
N LYS A 531 23.80 43.33 -11.89
CA LYS A 531 23.16 44.66 -11.91
C LYS A 531 21.89 44.71 -11.08
N GLN A 532 21.06 43.65 -11.15
CA GLN A 532 19.83 43.57 -10.34
C GLN A 532 20.17 43.38 -8.85
N LEU A 533 21.21 42.61 -8.53
CA LEU A 533 21.66 42.46 -7.15
C LEU A 533 22.21 43.74 -6.54
N GLU A 534 22.92 44.58 -7.34
CA GLU A 534 23.41 45.90 -6.89
C GLU A 534 22.27 46.90 -6.59
N LEU A 535 21.08 46.71 -7.20
CA LEU A 535 19.91 47.53 -6.96
C LEU A 535 19.13 47.15 -5.70
N LEU A 536 19.41 46.01 -5.12
CA LEU A 536 18.76 45.56 -3.88
C LEU A 536 19.28 46.40 -2.70
N LYS A 537 18.40 47.17 -2.08
CA LYS A 537 18.63 47.88 -0.83
C LYS A 537 17.89 47.16 0.28
N TYR A 538 18.56 46.89 1.39
CA TYR A 538 17.90 46.49 2.62
C TYR A 538 17.35 47.78 3.29
N GLU A 539 16.01 47.90 3.39
CA GLU A 539 15.35 48.93 4.21
C GLU A 539 15.07 48.40 5.62
#